data_02ba9b62cc0ab5b86e3ebaa421fee2b2
#
_entry.id   02ba9b62cc0ab5b86e3ebaa421fee2b2
#
_cell.length_a   1.000
_cell.length_b   1.000
_cell.length_c   1.000
_cell.angle_alpha   90.00
_cell.angle_beta   90.00
_cell.angle_gamma   90.00
#
_symmetry.space_group_name_H-M   'P 1'
#
loop_
_entity.id
_entity.type
_entity.pdbx_description
1 polymer ?
#
loop_
_entity_poly.entity_id
_entity_poly.type
_entity_poly.pdbx_seq_one_letter_code
_entity_poly.pdbx_strand_id
1 'polypeptide(L)'
;MELTISTPRLAAARILPRTPRAFYRTAINAFFFVMGMVFASWAVRIPDIKAALQMSDAALGSVLLAAPLGEMLSIAPTAWLIGRFRSRRVIMLGLMLMPCALLSLALAGSPHWLAAALLGFGFANNMLNISLNAQAVGVETLYGRSIMATFHGMWSLGGVAGCIIGSIVAPWAWLPCPTLPPSSSSRWRRCAACAPGPCPGKCASAPQRPKAGSAPSAPTSI
;
A
#
# COMPACT_ATOMS: atom_id res chain seq x y z
N MET A 1 45.06 8.51 41.27
CA MET A 1 44.89 8.41 39.82
C MET A 1 43.42 8.07 39.59
N GLU A 2 42.56 9.12 39.66
CA GLU A 2 41.10 8.99 39.53
C GLU A 2 40.71 8.99 38.05
N LEU A 3 40.19 7.89 37.59
CA LEU A 3 39.57 7.76 36.23
C LEU A 3 38.20 8.41 36.27
N THR A 4 38.15 9.69 35.86
CA THR A 4 36.86 10.37 35.61
C THR A 4 36.26 9.81 34.35
N ILE A 5 35.30 8.84 34.51
CA ILE A 5 34.49 8.35 33.42
C ILE A 5 33.50 9.44 33.05
N SER A 6 33.82 10.22 32.01
CA SER A 6 32.85 11.13 31.40
C SER A 6 31.78 10.33 30.69
N THR A 7 30.61 10.22 31.33
CA THR A 7 29.40 9.70 30.67
C THR A 7 29.12 10.55 29.43
N PRO A 8 29.06 9.97 28.22
CA PRO A 8 28.59 10.71 27.06
C PRO A 8 27.12 11.10 27.33
N ARG A 9 26.89 12.41 27.56
CA ARG A 9 25.56 12.98 27.47
C ARG A 9 25.03 12.64 26.09
N LEU A 10 24.15 11.67 26.02
CA LEU A 10 23.30 11.46 24.86
C LEU A 10 22.62 12.81 24.60
N ALA A 11 23.19 13.57 23.69
CA ALA A 11 22.57 14.76 23.16
C ALA A 11 21.28 14.28 22.50
N ALA A 12 20.16 14.40 23.23
CA ALA A 12 18.83 14.23 22.67
C ALA A 12 18.82 15.10 21.41
N ALA A 13 18.92 14.44 20.26
CA ALA A 13 18.98 15.09 18.97
C ALA A 13 17.75 16.00 18.91
N ARG A 14 17.97 17.30 18.95
CA ARG A 14 16.88 18.27 18.79
C ARG A 14 16.36 18.11 17.37
N ILE A 15 15.33 17.30 17.22
CA ILE A 15 14.62 17.01 15.97
C ILE A 15 13.89 18.27 15.46
N LEU A 16 13.76 19.30 16.30
CA LEU A 16 13.08 20.55 15.96
C LEU A 16 13.98 21.44 15.09
N PRO A 17 13.55 21.78 13.88
CA PRO A 17 14.30 22.63 12.96
C PRO A 17 14.40 24.06 13.53
N ARG A 18 15.61 24.56 13.68
CA ARG A 18 15.90 25.89 14.23
C ARG A 18 15.67 27.05 13.25
N THR A 19 15.42 26.76 11.97
CA THR A 19 15.21 27.77 10.94
C THR A 19 13.97 27.44 10.11
N PRO A 20 13.27 28.44 9.57
CA PRO A 20 12.11 28.23 8.69
C PRO A 20 12.42 27.25 7.51
N ARG A 21 13.61 27.34 6.93
CA ARG A 21 14.06 26.47 5.83
C ARG A 21 14.13 25.01 6.27
N ALA A 22 14.70 24.74 7.45
CA ALA A 22 14.79 23.39 8.00
C ALA A 22 13.41 22.82 8.33
N PHE A 23 12.48 23.64 8.80
CA PHE A 23 11.10 23.24 9.04
C PHE A 23 10.40 22.77 7.76
N TYR A 24 10.47 23.55 6.67
CA TYR A 24 9.87 23.18 5.39
C TYR A 24 10.46 21.88 4.82
N ARG A 25 11.79 21.73 4.89
CA ARG A 25 12.47 20.50 4.45
C ARG A 25 12.00 19.28 5.26
N THR A 26 11.94 19.39 6.59
CA THR A 26 11.52 18.29 7.47
C THR A 26 10.04 17.93 7.22
N ALA A 27 9.18 18.94 7.04
CA ALA A 27 7.78 18.69 6.74
C ALA A 27 7.58 17.93 5.41
N ILE A 28 8.28 18.33 4.34
CA ILE A 28 8.20 17.65 3.06
C ILE A 28 8.78 16.23 3.16
N ASN A 29 9.91 16.04 3.85
CA ASN A 29 10.47 14.72 4.11
C ASN A 29 9.45 13.81 4.82
N ALA A 30 8.75 14.31 5.83
CA ALA A 30 7.71 13.56 6.54
C ALA A 30 6.56 13.17 5.62
N PHE A 31 6.10 14.06 4.73
CA PHE A 31 5.05 13.74 3.77
C PHE A 31 5.48 12.69 2.75
N PHE A 32 6.70 12.77 2.21
CA PHE A 32 7.23 11.75 1.32
C PHE A 32 7.34 10.40 2.03
N PHE A 33 7.82 10.39 3.27
CA PHE A 33 7.89 9.18 4.09
C PHE A 33 6.50 8.54 4.29
N VAL A 34 5.51 9.31 4.72
CA VAL A 34 4.14 8.83 4.92
C VAL A 34 3.54 8.33 3.61
N MET A 35 3.74 9.04 2.49
CA MET A 35 3.25 8.63 1.18
C MET A 35 3.85 7.27 0.76
N GLY A 36 5.15 7.08 0.93
CA GLY A 36 5.81 5.79 0.66
C GLY A 36 5.30 4.67 1.57
N MET A 37 5.10 4.95 2.86
CA MET A 37 4.57 4.00 3.83
C MET A 37 3.14 3.56 3.45
N VAL A 38 2.28 4.50 3.10
CA VAL A 38 0.89 4.22 2.68
C VAL A 38 0.87 3.40 1.41
N PHE A 39 1.66 3.77 0.39
CA PHE A 39 1.76 3.03 -0.87
C PHE A 39 2.20 1.58 -0.64
N ALA A 40 3.25 1.36 0.13
CA ALA A 40 3.77 0.02 0.40
C ALA A 40 2.84 -0.83 1.27
N SER A 41 2.11 -0.22 2.20
CA SER A 41 1.19 -0.93 3.09
C SER A 41 0.04 -1.62 2.37
N TRP A 42 -0.46 -1.04 1.26
CA TRP A 42 -1.47 -1.72 0.45
C TRP A 42 -0.85 -2.74 -0.51
N ALA A 43 0.34 -2.44 -1.07
CA ALA A 43 1.01 -3.32 -2.03
C ALA A 43 1.32 -4.70 -1.44
N VAL A 44 1.69 -4.76 -0.17
CA VAL A 44 1.90 -6.02 0.57
C VAL A 44 0.63 -6.88 0.64
N ARG A 45 -0.57 -6.28 0.52
CA ARG A 45 -1.85 -7.00 0.60
C ARG A 45 -2.36 -7.52 -0.74
N ILE A 46 -1.67 -7.26 -1.84
CA ILE A 46 -2.07 -7.73 -3.18
C ILE A 46 -2.29 -9.25 -3.22
N PRO A 47 -1.38 -10.10 -2.68
CA PRO A 47 -1.58 -11.54 -2.68
C PRO A 47 -2.83 -11.98 -1.90
N ASP A 48 -3.11 -11.34 -0.78
CA ASP A 48 -4.27 -11.64 0.06
C ASP A 48 -5.57 -11.29 -0.66
N ILE A 49 -5.61 -10.12 -1.31
CA ILE A 49 -6.76 -9.67 -2.11
C ILE A 49 -6.99 -10.61 -3.30
N LYS A 50 -5.93 -11.01 -4.00
CA LYS A 50 -6.00 -12.00 -5.08
C LYS A 50 -6.62 -13.30 -4.60
N ALA A 51 -6.15 -13.83 -3.48
CA ALA A 51 -6.65 -15.05 -2.89
C ALA A 51 -8.12 -14.92 -2.43
N ALA A 52 -8.47 -13.80 -1.79
CA ALA A 52 -9.83 -13.54 -1.32
C ALA A 52 -10.86 -13.42 -2.45
N LEU A 53 -10.48 -12.80 -3.56
CA LEU A 53 -11.34 -12.62 -4.74
C LEU A 53 -11.23 -13.77 -5.76
N GLN A 54 -10.41 -14.79 -5.48
CA GLN A 54 -10.17 -15.95 -6.36
C GLN A 54 -9.80 -15.56 -7.80
N MET A 55 -8.92 -14.55 -7.93
CA MET A 55 -8.55 -14.00 -9.23
C MET A 55 -7.41 -14.79 -9.88
N SER A 56 -7.48 -14.98 -11.20
CA SER A 56 -6.33 -15.43 -11.99
C SER A 56 -5.26 -14.34 -12.07
N ASP A 57 -4.02 -14.71 -12.43
CA ASP A 57 -2.93 -13.73 -12.60
C ASP A 57 -3.26 -12.70 -13.69
N ALA A 58 -3.87 -13.14 -14.78
CA ALA A 58 -4.30 -12.26 -15.87
C ALA A 58 -5.38 -11.26 -15.41
N ALA A 59 -6.37 -11.73 -14.64
CA ALA A 59 -7.42 -10.87 -14.08
C ALA A 59 -6.85 -9.87 -13.08
N LEU A 60 -5.93 -10.30 -12.21
CA LEU A 60 -5.24 -9.41 -11.29
C LEU A 60 -4.45 -8.34 -12.05
N GLY A 61 -3.64 -8.74 -13.04
CA GLY A 61 -2.86 -7.80 -13.85
C GLY A 61 -3.72 -6.74 -14.53
N SER A 62 -4.87 -7.13 -15.11
CA SER A 62 -5.79 -6.18 -15.73
C SER A 62 -6.43 -5.20 -14.74
N VAL A 63 -6.75 -5.67 -13.53
CA VAL A 63 -7.30 -4.81 -12.47
C VAL A 63 -6.23 -3.86 -11.92
N LEU A 64 -4.99 -4.31 -11.77
CA LEU A 64 -3.89 -3.47 -11.29
C LEU A 64 -3.57 -2.31 -12.24
N LEU A 65 -3.85 -2.43 -13.54
CA LEU A 65 -3.71 -1.33 -14.50
C LEU A 65 -4.61 -0.12 -14.19
N ALA A 66 -5.65 -0.29 -13.40
CA ALA A 66 -6.52 0.81 -12.99
C ALA A 66 -5.75 1.87 -12.16
N ALA A 67 -4.74 1.48 -11.37
CA ALA A 67 -3.97 2.43 -10.58
C ALA A 67 -3.13 3.40 -11.47
N PRO A 68 -2.28 2.94 -12.41
CA PRO A 68 -1.60 3.82 -13.35
C PRO A 68 -2.55 4.68 -14.19
N LEU A 69 -3.70 4.14 -14.59
CA LEU A 69 -4.73 4.92 -15.30
C LEU A 69 -5.26 6.06 -14.42
N GLY A 70 -5.52 5.81 -13.15
CA GLY A 70 -5.91 6.82 -12.18
C GLY A 70 -4.82 7.89 -12.01
N GLU A 71 -3.54 7.49 -11.96
CA GLU A 71 -2.42 8.42 -11.91
C GLU A 71 -2.38 9.33 -13.14
N MET A 72 -2.53 8.77 -14.34
CA MET A 72 -2.56 9.55 -15.58
C MET A 72 -3.75 10.52 -15.62
N LEU A 73 -4.94 10.08 -15.24
CA LEU A 73 -6.14 10.90 -15.18
C LEU A 73 -6.03 12.06 -14.17
N SER A 74 -5.20 11.93 -13.15
CA SER A 74 -5.00 12.96 -12.12
C SER A 74 -4.15 14.14 -12.59
N ILE A 75 -3.33 14.00 -13.65
CA ILE A 75 -2.31 14.99 -14.04
C ILE A 75 -2.95 16.35 -14.35
N ALA A 76 -3.88 16.40 -15.29
CA ALA A 76 -4.51 17.65 -15.72
C ALA A 76 -5.35 18.31 -14.60
N PRO A 77 -6.23 17.59 -13.89
CA PRO A 77 -6.96 18.15 -12.75
C PRO A 77 -6.03 18.67 -11.66
N THR A 78 -4.95 17.96 -11.34
CA THR A 78 -4.00 18.37 -10.31
C THR A 78 -3.26 19.65 -10.71
N ALA A 79 -2.78 19.74 -11.94
CA ALA A 79 -2.12 20.93 -12.46
C ALA A 79 -3.06 22.15 -12.39
N TRP A 80 -4.31 21.98 -12.80
CA TRP A 80 -5.33 23.02 -12.71
C TRP A 80 -5.62 23.43 -11.25
N LEU A 81 -5.77 22.46 -10.35
CA LEU A 81 -6.00 22.71 -8.91
C LEU A 81 -4.84 23.47 -8.28
N ILE A 82 -3.59 23.12 -8.61
CA ILE A 82 -2.40 23.81 -8.10
C ILE A 82 -2.39 25.25 -8.60
N GLY A 83 -2.68 25.49 -9.88
CA GLY A 83 -2.78 26.85 -10.44
C GLY A 83 -3.87 27.69 -9.80
N ARG A 84 -5.01 27.08 -9.45
CA ARG A 84 -6.18 27.80 -8.86
C ARG A 84 -6.08 27.98 -7.36
N PHE A 85 -5.59 27.00 -6.60
CA PHE A 85 -5.69 26.94 -5.13
C PHE A 85 -4.34 26.88 -4.42
N ARG A 86 -3.23 26.87 -5.12
CA ARG A 86 -1.86 26.62 -4.63
C ARG A 86 -1.64 25.19 -4.15
N SER A 87 -0.43 24.65 -4.36
CA SER A 87 -0.04 23.26 -4.05
C SER A 87 -0.32 22.86 -2.60
N ARG A 88 -0.19 23.76 -1.62
CA ARG A 88 -0.46 23.46 -0.22
C ARG A 88 -1.89 22.99 0.06
N ARG A 89 -2.89 23.61 -0.58
CA ARG A 89 -4.29 23.19 -0.42
C ARG A 89 -4.56 21.86 -1.13
N VAL A 90 -3.91 21.64 -2.27
CA VAL A 90 -4.03 20.38 -3.01
C VAL A 90 -3.40 19.22 -2.26
N ILE A 91 -2.27 19.44 -1.55
CA ILE A 91 -1.70 18.45 -0.61
C ILE A 91 -2.72 18.07 0.47
N MET A 92 -3.37 19.05 1.10
CA MET A 92 -4.38 18.77 2.13
C MET A 92 -5.55 17.97 1.58
N LEU A 93 -6.00 18.28 0.36
CA LEU A 93 -7.03 17.50 -0.32
C LEU A 93 -6.57 16.06 -0.60
N GLY A 94 -5.35 15.87 -1.09
CA GLY A 94 -4.76 14.55 -1.32
C GLY A 94 -4.63 13.73 -0.05
N LEU A 95 -4.23 14.38 1.06
CA LEU A 95 -4.17 13.74 2.37
C LEU A 95 -5.54 13.30 2.91
N MET A 96 -6.62 13.96 2.53
CA MET A 96 -7.98 13.53 2.86
C MET A 96 -8.46 12.40 1.94
N LEU A 97 -8.16 12.48 0.65
CA LEU A 97 -8.58 11.47 -0.33
C LEU A 97 -7.85 10.13 -0.14
N MET A 98 -6.59 10.16 0.28
CA MET A 98 -5.76 8.96 0.41
C MET A 98 -6.32 7.91 1.40
N PRO A 99 -6.72 8.26 2.63
CA PRO A 99 -7.37 7.32 3.56
C PRO A 99 -8.70 6.80 3.02
N CYS A 100 -9.49 7.63 2.34
CA CYS A 100 -10.75 7.21 1.72
C CYS A 100 -10.50 6.18 0.61
N ALA A 101 -9.47 6.40 -0.21
CA ALA A 101 -9.05 5.46 -1.25
C ALA A 101 -8.55 4.12 -0.66
N LEU A 102 -7.75 4.16 0.41
CA LEU A 102 -7.32 2.96 1.13
C LEU A 102 -8.49 2.19 1.74
N LEU A 103 -9.45 2.90 2.33
CA LEU A 103 -10.64 2.27 2.89
C LEU A 103 -11.47 1.60 1.79
N SER A 104 -11.63 2.25 0.63
CA SER A 104 -12.33 1.66 -0.51
C SER A 104 -11.66 0.39 -1.04
N LEU A 105 -10.31 0.33 -1.03
CA LEU A 105 -9.55 -0.87 -1.35
C LEU A 105 -9.77 -1.99 -0.31
N ALA A 106 -9.79 -1.64 0.98
CA ALA A 106 -10.02 -2.61 2.05
C ALA A 106 -11.45 -3.22 2.00
N LEU A 107 -12.42 -2.47 1.50
CA LEU A 107 -13.82 -2.88 1.34
C LEU A 107 -14.10 -3.59 0.00
N ALA A 108 -13.10 -3.78 -0.85
CA ALA A 108 -13.29 -4.36 -2.17
C ALA A 108 -13.76 -5.83 -2.08
N GLY A 109 -15.03 -6.06 -2.40
CA GLY A 109 -15.66 -7.38 -2.42
C GLY A 109 -15.78 -8.01 -3.81
N SER A 110 -15.37 -7.31 -4.87
CA SER A 110 -15.40 -7.80 -6.25
C SER A 110 -14.25 -7.21 -7.08
N PRO A 111 -13.81 -7.88 -8.16
CA PRO A 111 -12.76 -7.37 -9.05
C PRO A 111 -13.08 -6.00 -9.65
N HIS A 112 -14.33 -5.74 -10.02
CA HIS A 112 -14.77 -4.45 -10.58
C HIS A 112 -14.68 -3.33 -9.54
N TRP A 113 -15.10 -3.61 -8.30
CA TRP A 113 -14.95 -2.66 -7.20
C TRP A 113 -13.48 -2.38 -6.91
N LEU A 114 -12.65 -3.42 -6.91
CA LEU A 114 -11.20 -3.29 -6.73
C LEU A 114 -10.58 -2.40 -7.80
N ALA A 115 -10.96 -2.57 -9.08
CA ALA A 115 -10.48 -1.72 -10.17
C ALA A 115 -10.88 -0.25 -9.97
N ALA A 116 -12.14 0.02 -9.61
CA ALA A 116 -12.61 1.38 -9.33
C ALA A 116 -11.88 2.02 -8.13
N ALA A 117 -11.67 1.24 -7.06
CA ALA A 117 -10.93 1.68 -5.89
C ALA A 117 -9.45 1.96 -6.20
N LEU A 118 -8.80 1.13 -7.04
CA LEU A 118 -7.42 1.33 -7.50
C LEU A 118 -7.28 2.57 -8.39
N LEU A 119 -8.25 2.83 -9.26
CA LEU A 119 -8.28 4.05 -10.06
C LEU A 119 -8.35 5.28 -9.17
N GLY A 120 -9.23 5.28 -8.16
CA GLY A 120 -9.32 6.36 -7.17
C GLY A 120 -8.06 6.50 -6.32
N PHE A 121 -7.45 5.37 -5.94
CA PHE A 121 -6.18 5.35 -5.20
C PHE A 121 -5.04 5.94 -6.03
N GLY A 122 -4.87 5.52 -7.28
CA GLY A 122 -3.88 6.07 -8.20
C GLY A 122 -4.06 7.57 -8.41
N PHE A 123 -5.32 8.01 -8.61
CA PHE A 123 -5.64 9.42 -8.73
C PHE A 123 -5.21 10.23 -7.50
N ALA A 124 -5.59 9.79 -6.30
CA ALA A 124 -5.24 10.47 -5.04
C ALA A 124 -3.73 10.46 -4.77
N ASN A 125 -3.08 9.32 -5.03
CA ASN A 125 -1.64 9.14 -4.88
C ASN A 125 -0.85 10.10 -5.77
N ASN A 126 -1.16 10.17 -7.06
CA ASN A 126 -0.46 11.03 -7.99
C ASN A 126 -0.77 12.52 -7.78
N MET A 127 -2.01 12.87 -7.41
CA MET A 127 -2.36 14.24 -7.02
C MET A 127 -1.49 14.71 -5.85
N LEU A 128 -1.32 13.87 -4.84
CA LEU A 128 -0.45 14.15 -3.69
C LEU A 128 1.00 14.25 -4.12
N ASN A 129 1.48 13.32 -4.96
CA ASN A 129 2.85 13.27 -5.48
C ASN A 129 3.21 14.55 -6.25
N ILE A 130 2.42 14.95 -7.24
CA ILE A 130 2.65 16.17 -8.03
C ILE A 130 2.69 17.40 -7.12
N SER A 131 1.76 17.49 -6.17
CA SER A 131 1.65 18.64 -5.27
C SER A 131 2.83 18.73 -4.29
N LEU A 132 3.32 17.58 -3.79
CA LEU A 132 4.50 17.51 -2.93
C LEU A 132 5.77 17.84 -3.70
N ASN A 133 5.92 17.34 -4.93
CA ASN A 133 7.06 17.68 -5.79
C ASN A 133 7.10 19.17 -6.11
N ALA A 134 5.96 19.81 -6.36
CA ALA A 134 5.89 21.26 -6.56
C ALA A 134 6.37 22.04 -5.32
N GLN A 135 6.05 21.58 -4.10
CA GLN A 135 6.57 22.16 -2.86
C GLN A 135 8.06 21.85 -2.66
N ALA A 136 8.49 20.63 -3.00
CA ALA A 136 9.88 20.19 -2.88
C ALA A 136 10.83 21.05 -3.73
N VAL A 137 10.42 21.36 -4.99
CA VAL A 137 11.16 22.28 -5.87
C VAL A 137 11.23 23.67 -5.25
N GLY A 138 10.14 24.18 -4.67
CA GLY A 138 10.14 25.47 -3.96
C GLY A 138 11.10 25.49 -2.77
N VAL A 139 11.22 24.39 -2.03
CA VAL A 139 12.20 24.31 -0.93
C VAL A 139 13.63 24.14 -1.46
N GLU A 140 13.83 23.39 -2.53
CA GLU A 140 15.14 23.24 -3.17
C GLU A 140 15.71 24.60 -3.59
N THR A 141 14.90 25.47 -4.17
CA THR A 141 15.34 26.84 -4.53
C THR A 141 15.78 27.66 -3.33
N LEU A 142 15.17 27.47 -2.15
CA LEU A 142 15.58 28.14 -0.90
C LEU A 142 16.96 27.65 -0.39
N TYR A 143 17.35 26.43 -0.74
CA TYR A 143 18.63 25.84 -0.35
C TYR A 143 19.76 26.14 -1.33
N GLY A 144 19.46 26.54 -2.58
CA GLY A 144 20.43 26.80 -3.63
C GLY A 144 21.27 25.59 -4.04
N ARG A 145 20.81 24.38 -3.72
CA ARG A 145 21.45 23.12 -4.08
C ARG A 145 20.41 22.02 -4.24
N SER A 146 20.68 21.01 -5.08
CA SER A 146 19.77 19.88 -5.27
C SER A 146 19.64 19.05 -3.99
N ILE A 147 18.40 18.94 -3.50
CA ILE A 147 18.02 18.13 -2.33
C ILE A 147 16.87 17.16 -2.66
N MET A 148 16.40 17.16 -3.92
CA MET A 148 15.26 16.32 -4.35
C MET A 148 15.50 14.84 -4.07
N ALA A 149 16.73 14.35 -4.27
CA ALA A 149 17.10 12.96 -3.98
C ALA A 149 16.85 12.58 -2.50
N THR A 150 16.98 13.53 -1.58
CA THR A 150 16.69 13.28 -0.14
C THR A 150 15.20 13.01 0.07
N PHE A 151 14.31 13.72 -0.62
CA PHE A 151 12.85 13.53 -0.51
C PHE A 151 12.43 12.16 -1.05
N HIS A 152 12.96 11.75 -2.21
CA HIS A 152 12.71 10.43 -2.77
C HIS A 152 13.33 9.30 -1.93
N GLY A 153 14.50 9.55 -1.31
CA GLY A 153 15.09 8.63 -0.33
C GLY A 153 14.18 8.43 0.89
N MET A 154 13.54 9.49 1.38
CA MET A 154 12.56 9.40 2.47
C MET A 154 11.29 8.63 2.04
N TRP A 155 10.84 8.79 0.79
CA TRP A 155 9.76 7.99 0.23
C TRP A 155 10.11 6.50 0.21
N SER A 156 11.31 6.13 -0.25
CA SER A 156 11.78 4.74 -0.26
C SER A 156 11.89 4.16 1.16
N LEU A 157 12.40 4.94 2.12
CA LEU A 157 12.47 4.54 3.52
C LEU A 157 11.08 4.34 4.13
N GLY A 158 10.13 5.22 3.80
CA GLY A 158 8.72 5.06 4.12
C GLY A 158 8.13 3.77 3.55
N GLY A 159 8.50 3.44 2.30
CA GLY A 159 8.11 2.18 1.66
C GLY A 159 8.58 0.96 2.44
N VAL A 160 9.84 0.92 2.86
CA VAL A 160 10.38 -0.16 3.71
C VAL A 160 9.59 -0.27 5.03
N ALA A 161 9.36 0.86 5.71
CA ALA A 161 8.59 0.89 6.94
C ALA A 161 7.15 0.39 6.72
N GLY A 162 6.50 0.81 5.62
CA GLY A 162 5.16 0.38 5.23
C GLY A 162 5.07 -1.12 4.94
N CYS A 163 6.08 -1.70 4.28
CA CYS A 163 6.16 -3.15 4.08
C CYS A 163 6.26 -3.91 5.40
N ILE A 164 7.14 -3.47 6.32
CA ILE A 164 7.33 -4.11 7.62
C ILE A 164 6.03 -4.04 8.44
N ILE A 165 5.46 -2.85 8.58
CA ILE A 165 4.20 -2.65 9.33
C ILE A 165 3.06 -3.43 8.68
N GLY A 166 2.93 -3.34 7.35
CA GLY A 166 1.90 -4.06 6.60
C GLY A 166 1.98 -5.56 6.80
N SER A 167 3.18 -6.14 6.78
CA SER A 167 3.40 -7.58 7.01
C SER A 167 3.10 -8.02 8.45
N ILE A 168 3.40 -7.18 9.44
CA ILE A 168 3.11 -7.48 10.85
C ILE A 168 1.61 -7.36 11.13
N VAL A 169 0.96 -6.34 10.57
CA VAL A 169 -0.47 -6.05 10.83
C VAL A 169 -1.39 -6.94 9.99
N ALA A 170 -0.93 -7.43 8.82
CA ALA A 170 -1.75 -8.26 7.94
C ALA A 170 -2.44 -9.45 8.65
N PRO A 171 -1.78 -10.23 9.51
CA PRO A 171 -2.41 -11.34 10.24
C PRO A 171 -3.50 -10.89 11.23
N TRP A 172 -3.40 -9.66 11.76
CA TRP A 172 -4.31 -9.12 12.79
C TRP A 172 -5.51 -8.37 12.21
N ALA A 173 -5.46 -7.99 10.95
CA ALA A 173 -6.51 -7.21 10.28
C ALA A 173 -7.71 -8.07 9.81
N TRP A 174 -7.69 -9.37 10.02
CA TRP A 174 -8.78 -10.28 9.75
C TRP A 174 -9.78 -10.35 10.92
N LEU A 175 -10.23 -9.20 11.43
CA LEU A 175 -11.43 -9.19 12.26
C LEU A 175 -12.63 -9.53 11.34
N PRO A 176 -13.43 -10.55 11.70
CA PRO A 176 -14.58 -10.92 10.90
C PRO A 176 -15.57 -9.77 10.88
N CYS A 177 -15.83 -9.21 9.70
CA CYS A 177 -16.96 -8.30 9.52
C CYS A 177 -18.24 -9.15 9.63
N PRO A 178 -19.13 -8.94 10.63
CA PRO A 178 -20.19 -9.88 10.96
C PRO A 178 -21.43 -9.85 10.04
N THR A 179 -21.40 -9.13 8.92
CA THR A 179 -22.64 -8.87 8.16
C THR A 179 -22.50 -9.04 6.65
N LEU A 180 -22.19 -10.25 6.18
CA LEU A 180 -22.47 -10.62 4.78
C LEU A 180 -23.15 -11.98 4.74
N PRO A 181 -24.29 -12.14 3.98
CA PRO A 181 -24.99 -13.39 3.85
C PRO A 181 -24.11 -14.47 3.20
N PRO A 182 -24.33 -15.75 3.47
CA PRO A 182 -23.47 -16.83 3.04
C PRO A 182 -23.64 -17.12 1.55
N SER A 183 -23.00 -16.33 0.67
CA SER A 183 -22.74 -16.77 -0.69
C SER A 183 -21.60 -17.81 -0.67
N SER A 184 -21.49 -18.64 -1.69
CA SER A 184 -20.57 -19.79 -1.78
C SER A 184 -19.09 -19.44 -1.51
N SER A 185 -18.72 -18.17 -1.63
CA SER A 185 -17.41 -17.60 -1.28
C SER A 185 -17.15 -17.51 0.24
N SER A 186 -18.19 -17.65 1.08
CA SER A 186 -18.06 -17.53 2.55
C SER A 186 -17.42 -18.76 3.21
N ARG A 187 -17.29 -19.84 2.49
CA ARG A 187 -16.68 -21.09 3.01
C ARG A 187 -15.17 -20.94 3.19
N TRP A 188 -14.52 -20.18 2.32
CA TRP A 188 -13.08 -19.90 2.39
C TRP A 188 -12.70 -18.91 3.49
N ARG A 189 -13.57 -17.95 3.79
CA ARG A 189 -13.35 -16.98 4.87
C ARG A 189 -13.32 -17.64 6.26
N ARG A 190 -14.01 -18.76 6.42
CA ARG A 190 -14.00 -19.52 7.69
C ARG A 190 -12.73 -20.35 7.88
N CYS A 191 -12.09 -20.78 6.81
CA CYS A 191 -10.82 -21.50 6.90
C CYS A 191 -9.62 -20.57 7.09
N ALA A 192 -9.68 -19.35 6.58
CA ALA A 192 -8.63 -18.34 6.76
C ALA A 192 -8.65 -17.69 8.16
N ALA A 193 -9.77 -17.74 8.86
CA ALA A 193 -9.92 -17.23 10.23
C ALA A 193 -9.40 -18.20 11.32
N CYS A 194 -8.95 -19.41 10.97
CA CYS A 194 -8.25 -20.29 11.87
C CYS A 194 -6.79 -19.82 11.97
N ALA A 195 -6.45 -19.09 13.05
CA ALA A 195 -5.08 -18.96 13.52
C ALA A 195 -4.40 -20.35 13.61
N PRO A 196 -3.07 -20.46 13.58
CA PRO A 196 -2.36 -21.74 13.59
C PRO A 196 -2.62 -22.52 14.87
N GLY A 197 -3.73 -23.26 14.87
CA GLY A 197 -4.17 -24.17 15.90
C GLY A 197 -4.96 -25.30 15.25
N PRO A 198 -5.04 -26.51 15.81
CA PRO A 198 -5.72 -27.65 15.22
C PRO A 198 -7.21 -27.33 15.05
N CYS A 199 -7.70 -27.27 13.82
CA CYS A 199 -9.12 -27.14 13.52
C CYS A 199 -9.89 -28.34 14.11
N PRO A 200 -10.88 -28.14 14.98
CA PRO A 200 -11.72 -29.24 15.44
C PRO A 200 -12.71 -29.66 14.34
N GLY A 201 -12.40 -30.76 13.67
CA GLY A 201 -13.37 -31.58 12.95
C GLY A 201 -13.90 -31.07 11.61
N LYS A 202 -13.54 -31.78 10.54
CA LYS A 202 -14.20 -31.85 9.22
C LYS A 202 -13.84 -30.81 8.15
N CYS A 203 -12.59 -30.42 8.00
CA CYS A 203 -12.06 -29.91 6.72
C CYS A 203 -11.25 -30.98 5.93
N ALA A 204 -11.40 -32.26 6.22
CA ALA A 204 -10.67 -33.35 5.57
C ALA A 204 -11.51 -33.95 4.44
N SER A 205 -11.79 -33.17 3.39
CA SER A 205 -12.09 -33.72 2.06
C SER A 205 -11.67 -32.68 0.98
N ALA A 206 -10.37 -32.51 0.86
CA ALA A 206 -9.83 -32.02 -0.42
C ALA A 206 -10.19 -33.08 -1.50
N PRO A 207 -10.71 -32.67 -2.67
CA PRO A 207 -10.89 -33.60 -3.76
C PRO A 207 -9.51 -34.16 -4.12
N GLN A 208 -9.36 -35.49 -3.96
CA GLN A 208 -8.16 -36.20 -4.38
C GLN A 208 -7.98 -35.94 -5.88
N ARG A 209 -6.79 -35.47 -6.27
CA ARG A 209 -6.39 -35.48 -7.69
C ARG A 209 -6.66 -36.87 -8.25
N PRO A 210 -7.31 -36.98 -9.42
CA PRO A 210 -7.42 -38.28 -10.09
C PRO A 210 -6.00 -38.83 -10.26
N LYS A 211 -5.74 -40.02 -9.72
CA LYS A 211 -4.54 -40.77 -10.02
C LYS A 211 -4.48 -40.91 -11.54
N ALA A 212 -3.37 -40.53 -12.16
CA ALA A 212 -3.09 -40.80 -13.55
C ALA A 212 -3.26 -42.31 -13.77
N GLY A 213 -4.42 -42.68 -14.30
CA GLY A 213 -4.79 -44.04 -14.62
C GLY A 213 -3.97 -44.49 -15.80
N SER A 214 -3.38 -45.67 -15.64
CA SER A 214 -2.78 -46.53 -16.64
C SER A 214 -3.45 -46.41 -18.02
N ALA A 215 -2.65 -46.10 -19.02
CA ALA A 215 -3.04 -46.16 -20.42
C ALA A 215 -3.52 -47.59 -20.75
N PRO A 216 -4.63 -47.78 -21.46
CA PRO A 216 -5.05 -49.08 -21.97
C PRO A 216 -4.09 -49.48 -23.12
N SER A 217 -3.53 -50.68 -23.02
CA SER A 217 -2.77 -51.35 -24.06
C SER A 217 -3.59 -51.47 -25.35
N ALA A 218 -3.01 -51.01 -26.45
CA ALA A 218 -3.57 -51.21 -27.79
C ALA A 218 -3.69 -52.70 -28.14
N PRO A 219 -4.75 -53.19 -28.81
CA PRO A 219 -4.82 -54.53 -29.30
C PRO A 219 -3.96 -54.66 -30.56
N THR A 220 -3.07 -55.62 -30.55
CA THR A 220 -2.35 -56.18 -31.72
C THR A 220 -3.37 -56.96 -32.55
N SER A 221 -3.60 -56.57 -33.79
CA SER A 221 -4.26 -57.36 -34.83
C SER A 221 -3.37 -57.40 -36.05
N ILE A 222 -3.01 -58.57 -36.33
CA ILE A 222 -2.74 -59.38 -37.55
C ILE A 222 -2.99 -58.61 -38.85
#